data_4bed0dec039032aacfb2f98c98ae2ea9
#
_entry.id   4bed0dec039032aacfb2f98c98ae2ea9
#
_cell.length_a   1.000
_cell.length_b   1.000
_cell.length_c   1.000
_cell.angle_alpha   90.00
_cell.angle_beta   90.00
_cell.angle_gamma   90.00
#
_symmetry.space_group_name_H-M   'P 1'
#
loop_
_entity.id
_entity.type
_entity.pdbx_description
1 polymer ?
#
loop_
_entity_poly.entity_id
_entity_poly.type
_entity_poly.pdbx_seq_one_letter_code
_entity_poly.pdbx_strand_id
1 'polypeptide(L)'
;FYREIMATPATVDQVDSASAARVSVGDGQSLIFREGDDEAPAFDGHHIAIYLADFSGPYNKLMERGLITEESDQHQYRFLDIVDPDSGDALFRLEHEVRSMRHPMYARPLVNRNPAINNRNYVPGYQEMAWASA
;
A
#
# COMPACT_ATOMS: atom_id res chain seq x y z
N PHE A 1 10.26 -6.04 8.52
CA PHE A 1 9.00 -5.30 8.46
C PHE A 1 7.97 -5.99 7.59
N TYR A 2 8.18 -6.09 6.28
CA TYR A 2 7.12 -6.55 5.34
C TYR A 2 6.68 -8.00 5.58
N ARG A 3 7.60 -8.92 5.87
CA ARG A 3 7.23 -10.31 6.19
C ARG A 3 6.48 -10.42 7.51
N GLU A 4 6.89 -9.69 8.53
CA GLU A 4 6.39 -9.85 9.89
C GLU A 4 5.18 -8.99 10.19
N ILE A 5 5.17 -7.73 9.74
CA ILE A 5 4.10 -6.78 10.00
C ILE A 5 3.07 -6.82 8.88
N MET A 6 3.50 -6.70 7.63
CA MET A 6 2.60 -6.62 6.47
C MET A 6 2.18 -8.00 5.94
N ALA A 7 2.75 -9.09 6.47
CA ALA A 7 2.48 -10.47 6.05
C ALA A 7 2.63 -10.70 4.53
N THR A 8 3.58 -10.01 3.90
CA THR A 8 3.85 -10.13 2.47
C THR A 8 5.22 -10.75 2.20
N PRO A 9 5.38 -11.57 1.14
CA PRO A 9 6.67 -12.14 0.78
C PRO A 9 7.70 -11.06 0.50
N ALA A 10 8.87 -11.19 1.10
CA ALA A 10 10.02 -10.33 0.85
C ALA A 10 11.31 -11.16 0.85
N THR A 11 12.19 -10.88 -0.09
CA THR A 11 13.52 -11.51 -0.24
C THR A 11 14.60 -10.46 -0.22
N VAL A 12 15.83 -10.89 0.09
CA VAL A 12 17.03 -10.07 -0.08
C VAL A 12 17.75 -10.57 -1.33
N ASP A 13 17.96 -9.67 -2.28
CA ASP A 13 18.55 -9.93 -3.58
C ASP A 13 19.71 -8.97 -3.85
N GLN A 14 20.36 -9.14 -5.00
CA GLN A 14 21.32 -8.17 -5.54
C GLN A 14 20.66 -7.45 -6.73
N VAL A 15 20.67 -6.12 -6.69
CA VAL A 15 20.18 -5.28 -7.80
C VAL A 15 21.28 -4.27 -8.12
N ASP A 16 21.77 -4.29 -9.35
CA ASP A 16 22.89 -3.43 -9.80
C ASP A 16 24.10 -3.48 -8.86
N SER A 17 24.46 -4.70 -8.40
CA SER A 17 25.55 -4.97 -7.46
C SER A 17 25.37 -4.43 -6.04
N ALA A 18 24.22 -3.89 -5.70
CA ALA A 18 23.85 -3.49 -4.34
C ALA A 18 22.88 -4.50 -3.71
N SER A 19 22.96 -4.66 -2.40
CA SER A 19 21.96 -5.42 -1.64
C SER A 19 20.61 -4.73 -1.73
N ALA A 20 19.55 -5.51 -1.91
CA ALA A 20 18.21 -4.96 -2.03
C ALA A 20 17.15 -5.87 -1.40
N ALA A 21 16.17 -5.27 -0.74
CA ALA A 21 14.95 -5.97 -0.33
C ALA A 21 13.91 -5.86 -1.45
N ARG A 22 13.45 -7.02 -1.92
CA ARG A 22 12.36 -7.13 -2.90
C ARG A 22 11.10 -7.58 -2.19
N VAL A 23 10.07 -6.75 -2.22
CA VAL A 23 8.77 -6.99 -1.57
C VAL A 23 7.70 -7.21 -2.63
N SER A 24 6.97 -8.32 -2.56
CA SER A 24 5.84 -8.56 -3.46
C SER A 24 4.64 -7.71 -3.05
N VAL A 25 4.06 -6.97 -3.98
CA VAL A 25 2.88 -6.11 -3.74
C VAL A 25 1.74 -6.36 -4.71
N GLY A 26 1.87 -7.36 -5.58
CA GLY A 26 0.84 -7.76 -6.54
C GLY A 26 1.39 -8.77 -7.54
N ASP A 27 0.54 -9.23 -8.45
CA ASP A 27 0.97 -10.14 -9.51
C ASP A 27 1.97 -9.43 -10.44
N GLY A 28 3.20 -9.94 -10.47
CA GLY A 28 4.31 -9.35 -11.22
C GLY A 28 4.77 -7.96 -10.74
N GLN A 29 4.33 -7.51 -9.55
CA GLN A 29 4.67 -6.20 -8.99
C GLN A 29 5.52 -6.34 -7.73
N SER A 30 6.56 -5.51 -7.62
CA SER A 30 7.45 -5.49 -6.46
C SER A 30 7.85 -4.07 -6.09
N LEU A 31 8.00 -3.81 -4.79
CA LEU A 31 8.81 -2.71 -4.29
C LEU A 31 10.25 -3.21 -4.12
N ILE A 32 11.20 -2.38 -4.49
CA ILE A 32 12.63 -2.69 -4.34
C ILE A 32 13.27 -1.58 -3.50
N PHE A 33 13.77 -1.95 -2.34
CA PHE A 33 14.57 -1.08 -1.46
C PHE A 33 16.04 -1.47 -1.64
N ARG A 34 16.78 -0.66 -2.37
CA ARG A 34 18.19 -0.89 -2.65
C ARG A 34 19.06 -0.12 -1.66
N GLU A 35 20.07 -0.77 -1.09
CA GLU A 35 21.12 -0.10 -0.32
C GLU A 35 21.90 0.88 -1.20
N GLY A 36 22.26 2.02 -0.64
CA GLY A 36 23.04 3.05 -1.29
C GLY A 36 23.71 3.93 -0.26
N ASP A 37 24.75 4.62 -0.69
CA ASP A 37 25.52 5.54 0.16
C ASP A 37 24.91 6.95 0.21
N ASP A 38 23.92 7.22 -0.61
CA ASP A 38 23.25 8.50 -0.68
C ASP A 38 22.30 8.68 0.52
N GLU A 39 22.28 9.86 1.10
CA GLU A 39 21.27 10.21 2.10
C GLU A 39 19.88 10.15 1.46
N ALA A 40 18.95 9.46 2.12
CA ALA A 40 17.58 9.39 1.65
C ALA A 40 16.99 10.81 1.57
N PRO A 41 16.30 11.15 0.47
CA PRO A 41 15.69 12.47 0.34
C PRO A 41 14.65 12.68 1.45
N ALA A 42 14.51 13.93 1.88
CA ALA A 42 13.46 14.28 2.84
C ALA A 42 12.08 13.88 2.28
N PHE A 43 11.24 13.38 3.16
CA PHE A 43 9.86 13.04 2.80
C PHE A 43 9.13 14.29 2.28
N ASP A 44 8.62 14.23 1.07
CA ASP A 44 7.97 15.33 0.34
C ASP A 44 6.45 15.14 0.18
N GLY A 45 5.87 14.13 0.88
CA GLY A 45 4.46 13.78 0.77
C GLY A 45 4.16 12.70 -0.29
N HIS A 46 5.18 12.16 -0.97
CA HIS A 46 4.96 11.05 -1.89
C HIS A 46 4.48 9.79 -1.15
N HIS A 47 3.63 9.03 -1.79
CA HIS A 47 3.05 7.82 -1.20
C HIS A 47 2.81 6.74 -2.25
N ILE A 48 2.69 5.51 -1.77
CA ILE A 48 2.28 4.38 -2.57
C ILE A 48 0.92 3.87 -2.09
N ALA A 49 0.06 3.47 -3.02
CA ALA A 49 -1.20 2.82 -2.71
C ALA A 49 -1.11 1.33 -3.01
N ILE A 50 -1.41 0.49 -2.02
CA ILE A 50 -1.38 -0.97 -2.12
C ILE A 50 -2.70 -1.56 -1.67
N TYR A 51 -3.09 -2.69 -2.28
CA TYR A 51 -4.28 -3.43 -1.89
C TYR A 51 -3.90 -4.71 -1.15
N LEU A 52 -4.52 -4.96 -0.01
CA LEU A 52 -4.29 -6.17 0.78
C LEU A 52 -5.55 -7.04 0.84
N ALA A 53 -5.38 -8.34 0.62
CA ALA A 53 -6.43 -9.33 0.86
C ALA A 53 -6.69 -9.49 2.37
N ASP A 54 -5.63 -9.67 3.16
CA ASP A 54 -5.72 -9.56 4.62
C ASP A 54 -5.48 -8.11 5.03
N PHE A 55 -6.54 -7.33 5.08
CA PHE A 55 -6.50 -5.92 5.44
C PHE A 55 -6.32 -5.71 6.95
N SER A 56 -6.94 -6.57 7.77
CA SER A 56 -7.03 -6.38 9.21
C SER A 56 -5.80 -6.89 9.98
N GLY A 57 -5.15 -7.95 9.50
CA GLY A 57 -3.97 -8.50 10.17
C GLY A 57 -2.82 -7.49 10.28
N PRO A 58 -2.34 -6.92 9.17
CA PRO A 58 -1.36 -5.85 9.18
C PRO A 58 -1.83 -4.59 9.94
N TYR A 59 -3.09 -4.20 9.80
CA TYR A 59 -3.66 -3.07 10.53
C TYR A 59 -3.47 -3.23 12.05
N ASN A 60 -3.86 -4.38 12.61
CA ASN A 60 -3.74 -4.63 14.05
C ASN A 60 -2.29 -4.56 14.53
N LYS A 61 -1.35 -5.13 13.76
CA LYS A 61 0.08 -5.10 14.09
C LYS A 61 0.67 -3.68 14.05
N LEU A 62 0.22 -2.85 13.12
CA LEU A 62 0.61 -1.45 13.02
C LEU A 62 0.00 -0.62 14.15
N MET A 63 -1.28 -0.85 14.49
CA MET A 63 -1.96 -0.19 15.60
C MET A 63 -1.29 -0.48 16.95
N GLU A 64 -0.95 -1.74 17.22
CA GLU A 64 -0.23 -2.14 18.45
C GLU A 64 1.12 -1.41 18.60
N ARG A 65 1.71 -0.98 17.49
CA ARG A 65 2.97 -0.23 17.45
C ARG A 65 2.81 1.28 17.35
N GLY A 66 1.58 1.78 17.29
CA GLY A 66 1.30 3.21 17.15
C GLY A 66 1.73 3.80 15.80
N LEU A 67 1.80 2.98 14.74
CA LEU A 67 2.29 3.40 13.43
C LEU A 67 1.22 3.92 12.48
N ILE A 68 -0.07 3.70 12.77
CA ILE A 68 -1.17 4.22 11.93
C ILE A 68 -1.21 5.74 12.04
N THR A 69 -1.17 6.41 10.89
CA THR A 69 -1.20 7.87 10.79
C THR A 69 -2.55 8.43 10.37
N GLU A 70 -3.31 7.66 9.62
CA GLU A 70 -4.63 8.08 9.11
C GLU A 70 -5.53 6.85 8.89
N GLU A 71 -6.82 7.04 9.09
CA GLU A 71 -7.88 6.09 8.73
C GLU A 71 -8.97 6.79 7.94
N SER A 72 -9.63 6.10 7.03
CA SER A 72 -10.78 6.62 6.31
C SER A 72 -11.94 5.61 6.29
N ASP A 73 -13.15 6.15 6.11
CA ASP A 73 -14.39 5.39 5.93
C ASP A 73 -14.46 4.59 4.61
N GLN A 74 -13.46 4.76 3.75
CA GLN A 74 -13.35 4.08 2.45
C GLN A 74 -12.58 2.76 2.52
N HIS A 75 -12.46 2.13 3.67
CA HIS A 75 -11.70 0.90 3.86
C HIS A 75 -10.20 1.08 3.53
N GLN A 76 -9.61 2.12 4.10
CA GLN A 76 -8.24 2.54 3.90
C GLN A 76 -7.62 2.98 5.23
N TYR A 77 -6.34 2.73 5.39
CA TYR A 77 -5.50 3.36 6.42
C TYR A 77 -4.14 3.74 5.85
N ARG A 78 -3.40 4.59 6.56
CA ARG A 78 -2.06 5.00 6.19
C ARG A 78 -1.08 4.79 7.33
N PHE A 79 0.17 4.56 6.96
CA PHE A 79 1.33 4.62 7.84
C PHE A 79 2.54 5.15 7.07
N LEU A 80 3.51 5.72 7.79
CA LEU A 80 4.68 6.39 7.21
C LEU A 80 5.97 5.61 7.47
N ASP A 81 6.21 5.21 8.72
CA ASP A 81 7.49 4.66 9.12
C ASP A 81 7.57 3.16 8.86
N ILE A 82 8.62 2.75 8.15
CA ILE A 82 9.08 1.37 8.07
C ILE A 82 10.06 1.18 9.22
N VAL A 83 9.71 0.33 10.17
CA VAL A 83 10.47 0.14 11.41
C VAL A 83 11.13 -1.23 11.47
N ASP A 84 12.20 -1.34 12.23
CA ASP A 84 12.71 -2.63 12.68
C ASP A 84 11.63 -3.31 13.56
N PRO A 85 11.20 -4.55 13.25
CA PRO A 85 10.13 -5.19 13.99
C PRO A 85 10.46 -5.54 15.43
N ASP A 86 11.75 -5.68 15.76
CA ASP A 86 12.23 -6.06 17.10
C ASP A 86 12.50 -4.82 17.98
N SER A 87 13.23 -3.82 17.45
CA SER A 87 13.59 -2.62 18.22
C SER A 87 12.54 -1.52 18.13
N GLY A 88 11.76 -1.47 17.05
CA GLY A 88 10.82 -0.38 16.76
C GLY A 88 11.49 0.87 16.16
N ASP A 89 12.79 0.83 15.91
CA ASP A 89 13.53 1.96 15.33
C ASP A 89 13.08 2.21 13.88
N ALA A 90 12.86 3.46 13.52
CA ALA A 90 12.53 3.83 12.15
C ALA A 90 13.75 3.63 11.22
N LEU A 91 13.56 2.81 10.19
CA LEU A 91 14.56 2.49 9.18
C LEU A 91 14.43 3.35 7.93
N PHE A 92 13.20 3.64 7.52
CA PHE A 92 12.92 4.38 6.31
C PHE A 92 11.52 5.02 6.38
N ARG A 93 11.32 6.10 5.63
CA ARG A 93 10.02 6.79 5.52
C ARG A 93 9.47 6.68 4.12
N LEU A 94 8.33 6.04 3.99
CA LEU A 94 7.55 5.95 2.76
C LEU A 94 6.09 5.80 3.15
N GLU A 95 5.27 6.79 2.85
CA GLU A 95 3.86 6.70 3.17
C GLU A 95 3.19 5.59 2.37
N HIS A 96 2.53 4.70 3.09
CA HIS A 96 1.73 3.63 2.54
C HIS A 96 0.26 3.96 2.72
N GLU A 97 -0.45 4.04 1.62
CA GLU A 97 -1.90 4.07 1.60
C GLU A 97 -2.39 2.64 1.38
N VAL A 98 -2.80 2.00 2.46
CA VAL A 98 -3.24 0.60 2.43
C VAL A 98 -4.75 0.55 2.24
N ARG A 99 -5.17 -0.15 1.20
CA ARG A 99 -6.57 -0.29 0.81
C ARG A 99 -7.01 -1.74 0.90
N SER A 100 -8.23 -1.96 1.36
CA SER A 100 -8.85 -3.28 1.26
C SER A 100 -9.36 -3.54 -0.15
N MET A 101 -9.68 -4.81 -0.45
CA MET A 101 -10.36 -5.19 -1.70
C MET A 101 -11.81 -4.66 -1.78
N ARG A 102 -12.31 -4.02 -0.73
CA ARG A 102 -13.61 -3.33 -0.71
C ARG A 102 -13.50 -1.82 -0.96
N HIS A 103 -12.27 -1.31 -1.10
CA HIS A 103 -12.05 0.10 -1.43
C HIS A 103 -12.71 0.44 -2.78
N PRO A 104 -13.35 1.60 -2.94
CA PRO A 104 -14.07 1.97 -4.18
C PRO A 104 -13.23 1.95 -5.45
N MET A 105 -11.91 2.06 -5.33
CA MET A 105 -11.01 1.99 -6.50
C MET A 105 -10.51 0.58 -6.83
N TYR A 106 -10.77 -0.42 -5.97
CA TYR A 106 -10.36 -1.79 -6.26
C TYR A 106 -11.10 -2.32 -7.48
N ALA A 107 -10.36 -2.94 -8.40
CA ALA A 107 -10.89 -3.44 -9.69
C ALA A 107 -11.61 -2.39 -10.56
N ARG A 108 -11.42 -1.09 -10.24
CA ARG A 108 -11.98 -0.01 -11.05
C ARG A 108 -11.28 0.04 -12.41
N PRO A 109 -12.02 0.24 -13.51
CA PRO A 109 -11.41 0.41 -14.82
C PRO A 109 -10.51 1.67 -14.86
N LEU A 110 -9.42 1.60 -15.61
CA LEU A 110 -8.47 2.70 -15.76
C LEU A 110 -9.11 3.95 -16.38
N VAL A 111 -10.15 3.77 -17.20
CA VAL A 111 -10.89 4.87 -17.83
C VAL A 111 -12.30 4.88 -17.30
N ASN A 112 -12.65 5.93 -16.57
CA ASN A 112 -14.01 6.21 -16.18
C ASN A 112 -14.64 7.20 -17.16
N ARG A 113 -15.58 6.71 -17.96
CA ARG A 113 -16.29 7.52 -18.96
C ARG A 113 -17.59 8.14 -18.43
N ASN A 114 -18.02 7.72 -17.26
CA ASN A 114 -19.17 8.33 -16.59
C ASN A 114 -18.70 9.37 -15.60
N PRO A 115 -18.95 10.67 -15.83
CA PRO A 115 -18.48 11.74 -14.95
C PRO A 115 -19.15 11.74 -13.57
N ALA A 116 -20.28 11.05 -13.42
CA ALA A 116 -20.94 10.92 -12.12
C ALA A 116 -20.27 9.91 -11.19
N ILE A 117 -19.38 9.04 -11.71
CA ILE A 117 -18.66 8.05 -10.92
C ILE A 117 -17.34 8.65 -10.44
N ASN A 118 -17.10 8.58 -9.16
CA ASN A 118 -15.86 9.00 -8.50
C ASN A 118 -15.39 7.94 -7.49
N ASN A 119 -14.33 8.23 -6.75
CA ASN A 119 -13.76 7.30 -5.78
C ASN A 119 -14.72 6.90 -4.64
N ARG A 120 -15.73 7.71 -4.36
CA ARG A 120 -16.66 7.48 -3.25
C ARG A 120 -17.89 6.67 -3.62
N ASN A 121 -18.31 6.77 -4.87
CA ASN A 121 -19.55 6.13 -5.32
C ASN A 121 -19.35 4.98 -6.31
N TYR A 122 -18.10 4.59 -6.60
CA TYR A 122 -17.83 3.41 -7.41
C TYR A 122 -18.14 2.13 -6.62
N VAL A 123 -18.87 1.24 -7.27
CA VAL A 123 -19.18 -0.12 -6.76
C VAL A 123 -18.61 -1.12 -7.76
N PRO A 124 -17.86 -2.17 -7.34
CA PRO A 124 -17.42 -3.24 -8.23
C PRO A 124 -18.61 -3.86 -8.98
N GLY A 125 -18.44 -4.10 -10.27
CA GLY A 125 -19.52 -4.57 -11.15
C GLY A 125 -20.42 -3.46 -11.74
N TYR A 126 -20.15 -2.20 -11.39
CA TYR A 126 -20.95 -1.07 -11.88
C TYR A 126 -20.96 -0.98 -13.41
N GLN A 127 -19.89 -1.37 -14.10
CA GLN A 127 -19.84 -1.36 -15.56
C GLN A 127 -20.89 -2.27 -16.20
N GLU A 128 -21.16 -3.39 -15.56
CA GLU A 128 -22.17 -4.35 -16.02
C GLU A 128 -23.59 -3.79 -15.87
N MET A 129 -23.73 -2.82 -14.96
CA MET A 129 -25.02 -2.16 -14.65
C MET A 129 -25.09 -0.73 -15.21
N ALA A 130 -24.07 -0.26 -15.91
CA ALA A 130 -23.98 1.14 -16.36
C ALA A 130 -25.14 1.53 -17.30
N TRP A 131 -25.66 0.58 -18.04
CA TRP A 131 -26.84 0.76 -18.90
C TRP A 131 -28.13 1.02 -18.12
N ALA A 132 -28.20 0.55 -16.87
CA ALA A 132 -29.40 0.72 -16.03
C ALA A 132 -29.43 2.09 -15.32
N SER A 133 -28.30 2.78 -15.28
CA SER A 133 -28.14 4.08 -14.59
C SER A 133 -27.90 5.24 -15.56
N ALA A 134 -27.98 5.00 -16.85
CA ALA A 134 -27.83 6.02 -17.89
C ALA A 134 -29.12 6.82 -18.10
#